data_b4b07fc92d3cb0e8981b3cd078409bcb
#
_entry.id   b4b07fc92d3cb0e8981b3cd078409bcb
#
_cell.length_a   1.000
_cell.length_b   1.000
_cell.length_c   1.000
_cell.angle_alpha   90.00
_cell.angle_beta   90.00
_cell.angle_gamma   90.00
#
_symmetry.space_group_name_H-M   'P 1'
#
loop_
_entity.id
_entity.type
_entity.pdbx_description
1 polymer ?
#
loop_
_entity_poly.entity_id
_entity_poly.type
_entity_poly.pdbx_seq_one_letter_code
_entity_poly.pdbx_strand_id
1 'polypeptide(L)'
;MGKLVEFQNVKKTYHMGEVEIHAVDGVDFEINKGEFVVIVGPSGAGKTTVLNILGGMDKATSGHVIVDGVDISSFNSRQLTSYRRDDIGFVFQFYNLVQNLTALENVELALQICKDPLDAREVLTDVGLKDRMLNFPAQLSGGEQQRVAIARALAKNPKLLLCDEPTGALDYQTGKAILKLLQDTCRQKGMTV
;
A
#
# COMPACT_ATOMS: atom_id res chain seq x y z
N MET A 1 -13.75 -2.93 18.24
CA MET A 1 -12.69 -3.22 17.26
C MET A 1 -11.39 -2.60 17.79
N GLY A 2 -10.25 -3.28 17.66
CA GLY A 2 -8.98 -2.73 18.17
C GLY A 2 -8.34 -1.78 17.16
N LYS A 3 -7.58 -0.80 17.66
CA LYS A 3 -6.78 0.10 16.84
C LYS A 3 -5.73 -0.71 16.06
N LEU A 4 -5.54 -0.39 14.78
CA LEU A 4 -4.45 -0.91 13.96
C LEU A 4 -3.33 0.11 13.81
N VAL A 5 -3.67 1.39 13.56
CA VAL A 5 -2.72 2.48 13.35
C VAL A 5 -3.00 3.60 14.33
N GLU A 6 -1.94 4.16 14.93
CA GLU A 6 -1.99 5.39 15.69
C GLU A 6 -0.81 6.29 15.28
N PHE A 7 -1.12 7.50 14.86
CA PHE A 7 -0.17 8.59 14.67
C PHE A 7 -0.29 9.53 15.86
N GLN A 8 0.84 9.82 16.51
CA GLN A 8 0.88 10.65 17.71
C GLN A 8 1.91 11.77 17.51
N ASN A 9 1.43 12.99 17.24
CA ASN A 9 2.20 14.21 17.00
C ASN A 9 3.33 13.99 15.98
N VAL A 10 3.01 13.31 14.87
CA VAL A 10 4.00 12.92 13.85
C VAL A 10 4.41 14.13 13.04
N LYS A 11 5.72 14.36 12.93
CA LYS A 11 6.32 15.39 12.10
C LYS A 11 7.31 14.79 11.11
N LYS A 12 7.37 15.39 9.92
CA LYS A 12 8.39 15.10 8.91
C LYS A 12 8.90 16.38 8.30
N THR A 13 10.18 16.64 8.51
CA THR A 13 10.91 17.77 7.90
C THR A 13 11.99 17.22 6.97
N TYR A 14 12.02 17.70 5.75
CA TYR A 14 13.10 17.47 4.80
C TYR A 14 14.02 18.69 4.76
N HIS A 15 15.33 18.45 4.76
CA HIS A 15 16.35 19.48 4.62
C HIS A 15 16.92 19.46 3.20
N MET A 16 16.78 20.56 2.47
CA MET A 16 17.35 20.76 1.13
C MET A 16 18.30 21.95 1.16
N GLY A 17 19.56 21.70 1.54
CA GLY A 17 20.53 22.79 1.82
C GLY A 17 20.06 23.62 3.00
N GLU A 18 19.85 24.93 2.78
CA GLU A 18 19.36 25.87 3.82
C GLU A 18 17.82 25.90 3.94
N VAL A 19 17.10 25.19 3.07
CA VAL A 19 15.62 25.18 3.07
C VAL A 19 15.10 23.98 3.85
N GLU A 20 14.18 24.24 4.79
CA GLU A 20 13.41 23.22 5.49
C GLU A 20 12.00 23.13 4.92
N ILE A 21 11.57 21.89 4.61
CA ILE A 21 10.22 21.61 4.14
C ILE A 21 9.52 20.76 5.19
N HIS A 22 8.52 21.32 5.86
CA HIS A 22 7.66 20.62 6.82
C HIS A 22 6.55 19.87 6.07
N ALA A 23 6.87 18.67 5.60
CA ALA A 23 5.92 17.85 4.81
C ALA A 23 4.78 17.30 5.65
N VAL A 24 5.01 17.05 6.94
CA VAL A 24 3.99 16.65 7.93
C VAL A 24 4.32 17.41 9.22
N ASP A 25 3.34 18.08 9.82
CA ASP A 25 3.58 18.93 11.01
C ASP A 25 2.55 18.64 12.11
N GLY A 26 2.90 17.73 13.02
CA GLY A 26 2.12 17.41 14.22
C GLY A 26 0.78 16.74 13.91
N VAL A 27 0.81 15.70 13.10
CA VAL A 27 -0.40 14.97 12.69
C VAL A 27 -0.75 13.89 13.70
N ASP A 28 -2.03 13.88 14.12
CA ASP A 28 -2.64 12.88 15.01
C ASP A 28 -3.83 12.24 14.31
N PHE A 29 -3.88 10.91 14.24
CA PHE A 29 -5.05 10.14 13.82
C PHE A 29 -4.95 8.68 14.25
N GLU A 30 -6.09 7.99 14.19
CA GLU A 30 -6.21 6.57 14.49
C GLU A 30 -7.00 5.86 13.40
N ILE A 31 -6.64 4.61 13.12
CA ILE A 31 -7.36 3.73 12.19
C ILE A 31 -7.62 2.40 12.91
N ASN A 32 -8.87 1.93 12.88
CA ASN A 32 -9.21 0.63 13.45
C ASN A 32 -9.00 -0.50 12.45
N LYS A 33 -8.87 -1.73 12.95
CA LYS A 33 -8.79 -2.93 12.11
C LYS A 33 -10.03 -3.06 11.24
N GLY A 34 -9.84 -3.35 9.94
CA GLY A 34 -10.90 -3.53 8.97
C GLY A 34 -11.56 -2.23 8.50
N GLU A 35 -10.95 -1.07 8.72
CA GLU A 35 -11.44 0.19 8.17
C GLU A 35 -10.91 0.44 6.75
N PHE A 36 -11.78 1.04 5.93
CA PHE A 36 -11.41 1.63 4.64
C PHE A 36 -11.30 3.15 4.80
N VAL A 37 -10.08 3.65 4.80
CA VAL A 37 -9.77 5.07 5.08
C VAL A 37 -9.30 5.77 3.82
N VAL A 38 -9.75 6.99 3.59
CA VAL A 38 -9.30 7.84 2.47
C VAL A 38 -8.68 9.12 3.02
N ILE A 39 -7.41 9.34 2.69
CA ILE A 39 -6.70 10.58 3.00
C ILE A 39 -6.87 11.54 1.83
N VAL A 40 -7.54 12.67 2.08
CA VAL A 40 -7.82 13.70 1.06
C VAL A 40 -7.06 14.98 1.36
N GLY A 41 -6.70 15.71 0.32
CA GLY A 41 -6.01 17.00 0.44
C GLY A 41 -5.42 17.45 -0.91
N PRO A 42 -5.04 18.71 -1.06
CA PRO A 42 -4.42 19.22 -2.28
C PRO A 42 -3.07 18.53 -2.59
N SER A 43 -2.56 18.72 -3.80
CA SER A 43 -1.21 18.27 -4.15
C SER A 43 -0.19 18.94 -3.21
N GLY A 44 0.81 18.20 -2.76
CA GLY A 44 1.82 18.70 -1.82
C GLY A 44 1.38 18.73 -0.34
N ALA A 45 0.16 18.30 0.00
CA ALA A 45 -0.31 18.27 1.40
C ALA A 45 0.31 17.17 2.29
N GLY A 46 1.34 16.48 1.84
CA GLY A 46 2.03 15.46 2.62
C GLY A 46 1.38 14.06 2.62
N LYS A 47 0.33 13.82 1.80
CA LYS A 47 -0.38 12.52 1.76
C LYS A 47 0.58 11.34 1.49
N THR A 48 1.36 11.41 0.44
CA THR A 48 2.38 10.38 0.09
C THR A 48 3.44 10.25 1.20
N THR A 49 3.81 11.36 1.86
CA THR A 49 4.75 11.33 2.99
C THR A 49 4.19 10.54 4.17
N VAL A 50 2.90 10.76 4.51
CA VAL A 50 2.21 9.98 5.56
C VAL A 50 2.17 8.50 5.20
N LEU A 51 1.82 8.15 3.95
CA LEU A 51 1.82 6.76 3.48
C LEU A 51 3.22 6.13 3.52
N ASN A 52 4.25 6.87 3.13
CA ASN A 52 5.64 6.39 3.15
C ASN A 52 6.14 6.14 4.59
N ILE A 53 5.78 7.00 5.53
CA ILE A 53 6.10 6.82 6.95
C ILE A 53 5.36 5.58 7.48
N LEU A 54 4.05 5.50 7.24
CA LEU A 54 3.22 4.38 7.66
C LEU A 54 3.68 3.06 7.01
N GLY A 55 4.09 3.10 5.76
CA GLY A 55 4.64 1.95 5.02
C GLY A 55 6.09 1.61 5.40
N GLY A 56 6.74 2.38 6.26
CA GLY A 56 8.14 2.15 6.66
C GLY A 56 9.15 2.38 5.54
N MET A 57 8.78 3.14 4.50
CA MET A 57 9.69 3.56 3.43
C MET A 57 10.47 4.83 3.80
N ASP A 58 9.90 5.64 4.69
CA ASP A 58 10.55 6.80 5.27
C ASP A 58 10.35 6.78 6.80
N LYS A 59 11.07 7.64 7.51
CA LYS A 59 10.99 7.80 8.97
C LYS A 59 10.41 9.16 9.32
N ALA A 60 9.60 9.21 10.35
CA ALA A 60 9.22 10.47 10.99
C ALA A 60 10.46 11.18 11.54
N THR A 61 10.45 12.51 11.51
CA THR A 61 11.48 13.33 12.18
C THR A 61 11.24 13.34 13.70
N SER A 62 9.97 13.34 14.11
CA SER A 62 9.55 13.20 15.52
C SER A 62 8.12 12.68 15.61
N GLY A 63 7.67 12.37 16.84
CA GLY A 63 6.38 11.74 17.11
C GLY A 63 6.46 10.23 17.04
N HIS A 64 5.32 9.55 17.21
CA HIS A 64 5.24 8.10 17.25
C HIS A 64 4.24 7.57 16.21
N VAL A 65 4.61 6.48 15.56
CA VAL A 65 3.74 5.73 14.65
C VAL A 65 3.60 4.31 15.20
N ILE A 66 2.42 3.99 15.68
CA ILE A 66 2.15 2.69 16.28
C ILE A 66 1.29 1.88 15.32
N VAL A 67 1.71 0.66 15.01
CA VAL A 67 0.98 -0.26 14.14
C VAL A 67 0.81 -1.59 14.86
N ASP A 68 -0.44 -2.01 15.03
CA ASP A 68 -0.81 -3.24 15.77
C ASP A 68 -0.16 -3.30 17.17
N GLY A 69 -0.11 -2.14 17.86
CA GLY A 69 0.48 -1.97 19.20
C GLY A 69 2.00 -1.87 19.24
N VAL A 70 2.69 -1.84 18.09
CA VAL A 70 4.15 -1.74 18.00
C VAL A 70 4.56 -0.38 17.44
N ASP A 71 5.42 0.35 18.16
CA ASP A 71 5.97 1.64 17.71
C ASP A 71 7.07 1.42 16.66
N ILE A 72 6.71 1.65 15.38
CA ILE A 72 7.63 1.51 14.24
C ILE A 72 8.57 2.72 14.08
N SER A 73 8.33 3.83 14.78
CA SER A 73 9.20 5.02 14.73
C SER A 73 10.61 4.73 15.24
N SER A 74 10.73 3.79 16.17
CA SER A 74 12.00 3.35 16.76
C SER A 74 12.75 2.32 15.90
N PHE A 75 12.14 1.79 14.84
CA PHE A 75 12.70 0.70 14.04
C PHE A 75 13.98 1.12 13.28
N ASN A 76 14.98 0.24 13.31
CA ASN A 76 16.13 0.35 12.42
C ASN A 76 15.79 -0.13 10.99
N SER A 77 16.70 0.06 10.04
CA SER A 77 16.47 -0.28 8.62
C SER A 77 16.13 -1.77 8.40
N ARG A 78 16.72 -2.68 9.18
CA ARG A 78 16.44 -4.12 9.09
C ARG A 78 15.03 -4.45 9.58
N GLN A 79 14.60 -3.83 10.67
CA GLN A 79 13.25 -3.99 11.21
C GLN A 79 12.20 -3.42 10.26
N LEU A 80 12.44 -2.24 9.68
CA LEU A 80 11.55 -1.66 8.65
C LEU A 80 11.46 -2.54 7.39
N THR A 81 12.56 -3.19 7.00
CA THR A 81 12.53 -4.15 5.88
C THR A 81 11.64 -5.36 6.19
N SER A 82 11.73 -5.92 7.41
CA SER A 82 10.85 -7.01 7.83
C SER A 82 9.39 -6.56 7.93
N TYR A 83 9.13 -5.37 8.47
CA TYR A 83 7.81 -4.77 8.55
C TYR A 83 7.16 -4.60 7.17
N ARG A 84 7.89 -4.02 6.19
CA ARG A 84 7.39 -3.89 4.80
C ARG A 84 7.13 -5.22 4.15
N ARG A 85 7.98 -6.23 4.44
CA ARG A 85 7.83 -7.56 3.87
C ARG A 85 6.59 -8.27 4.40
N ASP A 86 6.40 -8.25 5.73
CA ASP A 86 5.44 -9.12 6.40
C ASP A 86 4.08 -8.44 6.65
N ASP A 87 4.07 -7.13 6.97
CA ASP A 87 2.86 -6.45 7.47
C ASP A 87 2.21 -5.49 6.45
N ILE A 88 2.95 -5.03 5.43
CA ILE A 88 2.48 -3.99 4.50
C ILE A 88 2.34 -4.50 3.07
N GLY A 89 1.14 -4.30 2.50
CA GLY A 89 0.93 -4.29 1.05
C GLY A 89 0.97 -2.85 0.53
N PHE A 90 1.66 -2.58 -0.58
CA PHE A 90 1.71 -1.24 -1.16
C PHE A 90 1.28 -1.27 -2.63
N VAL A 91 0.35 -0.38 -2.98
CA VAL A 91 -0.14 -0.14 -4.33
C VAL A 91 0.22 1.28 -4.72
N PHE A 92 0.96 1.45 -5.80
CA PHE A 92 1.43 2.75 -6.30
C PHE A 92 0.55 3.25 -7.44
N GLN A 93 0.63 4.54 -7.73
CA GLN A 93 -0.01 5.18 -8.87
C GLN A 93 0.45 4.56 -10.21
N PHE A 94 1.76 4.31 -10.34
CA PHE A 94 2.31 3.53 -11.45
C PHE A 94 2.43 2.08 -11.02
N TYR A 95 1.99 1.17 -11.86
CA TYR A 95 1.80 -0.25 -11.53
C TYR A 95 3.08 -0.97 -11.07
N ASN A 96 4.25 -0.47 -11.49
CA ASN A 96 5.58 -1.02 -11.16
C ASN A 96 5.67 -2.53 -11.42
N LEU A 97 5.11 -2.98 -12.54
CA LEU A 97 5.19 -4.37 -12.98
C LEU A 97 6.50 -4.61 -13.73
N VAL A 98 7.07 -5.79 -13.53
CA VAL A 98 8.23 -6.26 -14.29
C VAL A 98 7.73 -6.66 -15.69
N GLN A 99 8.18 -5.96 -16.74
CA GLN A 99 7.61 -6.03 -18.07
C GLN A 99 7.80 -7.37 -18.78
N ASN A 100 8.86 -8.11 -18.45
CA ASN A 100 9.18 -9.41 -19.00
C ASN A 100 8.68 -10.61 -18.16
N LEU A 101 7.82 -10.34 -17.18
CA LEU A 101 7.11 -11.34 -16.39
C LEU A 101 5.60 -11.24 -16.66
N THR A 102 4.93 -12.38 -16.69
CA THR A 102 3.46 -12.46 -16.77
C THR A 102 2.79 -11.87 -15.52
N ALA A 103 1.48 -11.70 -15.56
CA ALA A 103 0.71 -11.26 -14.38
C ALA A 103 0.93 -12.18 -13.18
N LEU A 104 0.90 -13.49 -13.40
CA LEU A 104 1.16 -14.49 -12.36
C LEU A 104 2.57 -14.37 -11.79
N GLU A 105 3.59 -14.34 -12.64
CA GLU A 105 4.98 -14.25 -12.23
C GLU A 105 5.29 -12.92 -11.49
N ASN A 106 4.62 -11.82 -11.86
CA ASN A 106 4.72 -10.55 -11.12
C ASN A 106 4.19 -10.66 -9.69
N VAL A 107 3.17 -11.45 -9.46
CA VAL A 107 2.65 -11.72 -8.10
C VAL A 107 3.58 -12.70 -7.38
N GLU A 108 3.91 -13.83 -7.98
CA GLU A 108 4.76 -14.87 -7.38
C GLU A 108 6.14 -14.36 -6.97
N LEU A 109 6.73 -13.45 -7.76
CA LEU A 109 8.02 -12.82 -7.42
C LEU A 109 7.99 -12.13 -6.04
N ALA A 110 6.90 -11.43 -5.72
CA ALA A 110 6.76 -10.74 -4.45
C ALA A 110 6.58 -11.72 -3.26
N LEU A 111 6.09 -12.92 -3.54
CA LEU A 111 5.79 -13.91 -2.50
C LEU A 111 7.02 -14.70 -2.05
N GLN A 112 8.08 -14.75 -2.87
CA GLN A 112 9.31 -15.52 -2.58
C GLN A 112 9.97 -15.15 -1.25
N ILE A 113 9.75 -13.94 -0.75
CA ILE A 113 10.33 -13.45 0.50
C ILE A 113 9.33 -13.42 1.67
N CYS A 114 8.05 -13.72 1.42
CA CYS A 114 6.97 -13.67 2.42
C CYS A 114 6.93 -14.96 3.25
N LYS A 115 6.49 -14.85 4.50
CA LYS A 115 6.41 -15.99 5.42
C LYS A 115 5.16 -16.83 5.24
N ASP A 116 4.02 -16.16 5.02
CA ASP A 116 2.70 -16.78 4.94
C ASP A 116 1.87 -16.15 3.79
N PRO A 117 2.34 -16.31 2.53
CA PRO A 117 1.66 -15.73 1.39
C PRO A 117 0.37 -16.49 1.05
N LEU A 118 -0.59 -15.77 0.46
CA LEU A 118 -1.76 -16.37 -0.18
C LEU A 118 -1.37 -16.97 -1.54
N ASP A 119 -2.20 -17.88 -2.05
CA ASP A 119 -2.00 -18.43 -3.40
C ASP A 119 -2.18 -17.34 -4.47
N ALA A 120 -1.17 -17.15 -5.32
CA ALA A 120 -1.15 -16.10 -6.33
C ALA A 120 -2.29 -16.24 -7.36
N ARG A 121 -2.67 -17.49 -7.70
CA ARG A 121 -3.74 -17.77 -8.68
C ARG A 121 -5.11 -17.48 -8.10
N GLU A 122 -5.32 -17.81 -6.84
CA GLU A 122 -6.56 -17.48 -6.12
C GLU A 122 -6.72 -15.97 -6.02
N VAL A 123 -5.69 -15.24 -5.61
CA VAL A 123 -5.74 -13.78 -5.49
C VAL A 123 -5.96 -13.11 -6.86
N LEU A 124 -5.31 -13.58 -7.93
CA LEU A 124 -5.56 -13.08 -9.28
C LEU A 124 -7.00 -13.36 -9.75
N THR A 125 -7.57 -14.49 -9.37
CA THR A 125 -8.99 -14.80 -9.62
C THR A 125 -9.91 -13.84 -8.88
N ASP A 126 -9.63 -13.58 -7.60
CA ASP A 126 -10.39 -12.64 -6.74
C ASP A 126 -10.43 -11.21 -7.30
N VAL A 127 -9.33 -10.77 -7.92
CA VAL A 127 -9.27 -9.45 -8.57
C VAL A 127 -9.80 -9.46 -10.02
N GLY A 128 -10.37 -10.58 -10.49
CA GLY A 128 -10.99 -10.71 -11.81
C GLY A 128 -10.01 -10.87 -12.97
N LEU A 129 -8.85 -11.49 -12.73
CA LEU A 129 -7.79 -11.71 -13.73
C LEU A 129 -7.53 -13.20 -14.03
N LYS A 130 -8.51 -14.09 -13.75
CA LYS A 130 -8.37 -15.53 -13.97
C LYS A 130 -7.88 -15.87 -15.38
N ASP A 131 -8.44 -15.23 -16.41
CA ASP A 131 -8.13 -15.51 -17.82
C ASP A 131 -6.95 -14.66 -18.35
N ARG A 132 -6.29 -13.89 -17.48
CA ARG A 132 -5.20 -12.97 -17.80
C ARG A 132 -3.87 -13.31 -17.10
N MET A 133 -3.83 -14.38 -16.34
CA MET A 133 -2.67 -14.75 -15.52
C MET A 133 -1.36 -14.91 -16.30
N LEU A 134 -1.44 -15.40 -17.53
CA LEU A 134 -0.30 -15.64 -18.41
C LEU A 134 0.01 -14.48 -19.36
N ASN A 135 -0.74 -13.39 -19.30
CA ASN A 135 -0.48 -12.21 -20.10
C ASN A 135 0.68 -11.38 -19.50
N PHE A 136 1.52 -10.83 -20.38
CA PHE A 136 2.53 -9.84 -20.01
C PHE A 136 1.90 -8.46 -19.82
N PRO A 137 2.51 -7.55 -19.04
CA PRO A 137 1.98 -6.20 -18.81
C PRO A 137 1.62 -5.45 -20.11
N ALA A 138 2.41 -5.58 -21.17
CA ALA A 138 2.12 -4.96 -22.47
C ALA A 138 0.84 -5.47 -23.14
N GLN A 139 0.29 -6.61 -22.72
CA GLN A 139 -0.95 -7.21 -23.22
C GLN A 139 -2.16 -6.90 -22.33
N LEU A 140 -1.95 -6.12 -21.26
CA LEU A 140 -2.97 -5.78 -20.26
C LEU A 140 -3.33 -4.29 -20.38
N SER A 141 -4.62 -3.99 -20.23
CA SER A 141 -5.08 -2.61 -20.07
C SER A 141 -4.54 -2.00 -18.77
N GLY A 142 -4.55 -0.67 -18.63
CA GLY A 142 -4.12 0.01 -17.41
C GLY A 142 -4.86 -0.47 -16.17
N GLY A 143 -6.18 -0.70 -16.27
CA GLY A 143 -6.98 -1.23 -15.18
C GLY A 143 -6.64 -2.69 -14.82
N GLU A 144 -6.27 -3.52 -15.81
CA GLU A 144 -5.79 -4.89 -15.55
C GLU A 144 -4.40 -4.87 -14.90
N GLN A 145 -3.49 -4.00 -15.37
CA GLN A 145 -2.17 -3.83 -14.74
C GLN A 145 -2.30 -3.37 -13.28
N GLN A 146 -3.23 -2.45 -13.00
CA GLN A 146 -3.51 -2.02 -11.63
C GLN A 146 -4.05 -3.17 -10.78
N ARG A 147 -4.93 -4.01 -11.32
CA ARG A 147 -5.39 -5.22 -10.61
C ARG A 147 -4.27 -6.22 -10.34
N VAL A 148 -3.30 -6.36 -11.24
CA VAL A 148 -2.08 -7.17 -10.98
C VAL A 148 -1.27 -6.56 -9.83
N ALA A 149 -1.09 -5.24 -9.80
CA ALA A 149 -0.38 -4.55 -8.71
C ALA A 149 -1.11 -4.72 -7.35
N ILE A 150 -2.45 -4.65 -7.35
CA ILE A 150 -3.28 -4.93 -6.17
C ILE A 150 -3.13 -6.40 -5.74
N ALA A 151 -3.25 -7.35 -6.68
CA ALA A 151 -3.07 -8.78 -6.40
C ALA A 151 -1.70 -9.07 -5.79
N ARG A 152 -0.63 -8.48 -6.33
CA ARG A 152 0.73 -8.57 -5.79
C ARG A 152 0.83 -8.08 -4.34
N ALA A 153 0.15 -7.00 -4.02
CA ALA A 153 0.13 -6.46 -2.66
C ALA A 153 -0.70 -7.35 -1.71
N LEU A 154 -1.88 -7.81 -2.15
CA LEU A 154 -2.79 -8.67 -1.37
C LEU A 154 -2.23 -10.06 -1.11
N ALA A 155 -1.57 -10.66 -2.11
CA ALA A 155 -1.03 -12.02 -2.02
C ALA A 155 0.07 -12.16 -0.95
N LYS A 156 0.69 -11.05 -0.52
CA LYS A 156 1.59 -11.02 0.64
C LYS A 156 0.88 -11.31 1.96
N ASN A 157 -0.46 -11.30 1.98
CA ASN A 157 -1.29 -11.41 3.20
C ASN A 157 -0.98 -10.33 4.25
N PRO A 158 -0.97 -9.03 3.87
CA PRO A 158 -0.54 -7.96 4.76
C PRO A 158 -1.61 -7.63 5.79
N LYS A 159 -1.21 -7.03 6.92
CA LYS A 159 -2.13 -6.44 7.92
C LYS A 159 -2.78 -5.14 7.42
N LEU A 160 -2.04 -4.39 6.59
CA LEU A 160 -2.45 -3.08 6.09
C LEU A 160 -2.09 -2.95 4.61
N LEU A 161 -3.08 -2.56 3.80
CA LEU A 161 -2.90 -2.23 2.40
C LEU A 161 -2.86 -0.71 2.22
N LEU A 162 -1.74 -0.18 1.77
CA LEU A 162 -1.54 1.23 1.48
C LEU A 162 -1.64 1.48 -0.03
N CYS A 163 -2.45 2.45 -0.41
CA CYS A 163 -2.67 2.81 -1.81
C CYS A 163 -2.36 4.29 -2.04
N ASP A 164 -1.29 4.59 -2.77
CA ASP A 164 -0.94 5.96 -3.15
C ASP A 164 -1.49 6.25 -4.55
N GLU A 165 -2.58 7.03 -4.61
CA GLU A 165 -3.30 7.40 -5.82
C GLU A 165 -3.60 6.21 -6.78
N PRO A 166 -4.25 5.12 -6.28
CA PRO A 166 -4.40 3.88 -7.06
C PRO A 166 -5.24 4.02 -8.33
N THR A 167 -5.86 5.18 -8.54
CA THR A 167 -6.71 5.49 -9.70
C THR A 167 -6.16 6.64 -10.54
N GLY A 168 -5.04 7.24 -10.15
CA GLY A 168 -4.53 8.47 -10.77
C GLY A 168 -4.15 8.35 -12.25
N ALA A 169 -3.81 7.14 -12.72
CA ALA A 169 -3.46 6.85 -14.11
C ALA A 169 -4.63 6.23 -14.91
N LEU A 170 -5.86 6.17 -14.37
CA LEU A 170 -7.00 5.48 -14.94
C LEU A 170 -8.12 6.45 -15.33
N ASP A 171 -8.92 6.06 -16.33
CA ASP A 171 -10.17 6.75 -16.61
C ASP A 171 -11.19 6.58 -15.45
N TYR A 172 -12.21 7.42 -15.44
CA TYR A 172 -13.19 7.48 -14.35
C TYR A 172 -13.89 6.14 -14.06
N GLN A 173 -14.31 5.41 -15.09
CA GLN A 173 -15.05 4.16 -14.94
C GLN A 173 -14.14 3.05 -14.38
N THR A 174 -12.94 2.94 -14.91
CA THR A 174 -11.91 2.00 -14.45
C THR A 174 -11.47 2.34 -13.02
N GLY A 175 -11.25 3.62 -12.72
CA GLY A 175 -10.90 4.09 -11.37
C GLY A 175 -11.99 3.73 -10.34
N LYS A 176 -13.26 3.94 -10.68
CA LYS A 176 -14.39 3.53 -9.82
C LYS A 176 -14.43 2.03 -9.56
N ALA A 177 -14.14 1.21 -10.59
CA ALA A 177 -14.07 -0.24 -10.42
C ALA A 177 -12.91 -0.67 -9.50
N ILE A 178 -11.75 0.00 -9.58
CA ILE A 178 -10.61 -0.25 -8.67
C ILE A 178 -10.96 0.13 -7.23
N LEU A 179 -11.57 1.29 -7.00
CA LEU A 179 -11.99 1.70 -5.64
C LEU A 179 -13.00 0.71 -5.04
N LYS A 180 -13.95 0.24 -5.87
CA LYS A 180 -14.90 -0.78 -5.45
C LYS A 180 -14.20 -2.09 -5.07
N LEU A 181 -13.25 -2.55 -5.88
CA LEU A 181 -12.46 -3.75 -5.58
C LEU A 181 -11.75 -3.64 -4.23
N LEU A 182 -11.09 -2.51 -3.96
CA LEU A 182 -10.40 -2.25 -2.69
C LEU A 182 -11.39 -2.23 -1.51
N GLN A 183 -12.54 -1.59 -1.68
CA GLN A 183 -13.59 -1.55 -0.65
C GLN A 183 -14.20 -2.92 -0.38
N ASP A 184 -14.47 -3.70 -1.42
CA ASP A 184 -15.00 -5.06 -1.30
C ASP A 184 -13.97 -5.99 -0.61
N THR A 185 -12.68 -5.86 -0.94
CA THR A 185 -11.58 -6.57 -0.28
C THR A 185 -11.51 -6.24 1.21
N CYS A 186 -11.59 -4.94 1.55
CA CYS A 186 -11.64 -4.49 2.94
C CYS A 186 -12.81 -5.17 3.70
N ARG A 187 -14.01 -5.14 3.15
CA ARG A 187 -15.22 -5.67 3.79
C ARG A 187 -15.22 -7.20 3.90
N GLN A 188 -14.82 -7.90 2.83
CA GLN A 188 -14.92 -9.36 2.76
C GLN A 188 -13.79 -10.08 3.51
N LYS A 189 -12.57 -9.51 3.45
CA LYS A 189 -11.38 -10.11 4.08
C LYS A 189 -11.04 -9.49 5.44
N GLY A 190 -11.79 -8.47 5.88
CA GLY A 190 -11.49 -7.75 7.13
C GLY A 190 -10.15 -7.01 7.09
N MET A 191 -9.62 -6.73 5.88
CA MET A 191 -8.36 -6.06 5.67
C MET A 191 -8.51 -4.55 5.89
N THR A 192 -7.53 -3.92 6.51
CA THR A 192 -7.49 -2.44 6.63
C THR A 192 -6.85 -1.85 5.38
N VAL A 193 -7.47 -0.83 4.78
CA VAL A 193 -7.05 -0.18 3.53
C VAL A 193 -6.97 1.32 3.71
#